data_63b31099b0ead727013be1361ad0418f
#
_entry.id   63b31099b0ead727013be1361ad0418f
#
_cell.length_a   1.000
_cell.length_b   1.000
_cell.length_c   1.000
_cell.angle_alpha   90.00
_cell.angle_beta   90.00
_cell.angle_gamma   90.00
#
_symmetry.space_group_name_H-M   'P 1'
#
loop_
_entity.id
_entity.type
_entity.pdbx_description
1 polymer ?
#
loop_
_entity_poly.entity_id
_entity_poly.type
_entity_poly.pdbx_seq_one_letter_code
_entity_poly.pdbx_strand_id
1 'polypeptide(L)'
;VPGEANRLLFEVHGMNVRQCRTKQDPVRGFCYRSVSREVMFYVDPQSGAIARRWKNPWTGEEVDVVQVANDPVNARDWICARDADGKPLDRGDTLFVKDDLLLEGGSAARLFYKNPLGGEYQDYVGGAYHAMEFGTSAAAAREALDPRDAELQDAVLSWGRISRWLPWMKMGDRDGLVV
;
A
#
# COMPACT_ATOMS: atom_id res chain seq x y z
N VAL A 1 -7.51 1.90 -20.37
CA VAL A 1 -7.83 2.93 -21.38
C VAL A 1 -9.35 2.91 -21.58
N PRO A 2 -10.04 4.05 -21.57
CA PRO A 2 -11.48 4.10 -21.79
C PRO A 2 -11.87 3.41 -23.11
N GLY A 3 -12.88 2.54 -23.04
CA GLY A 3 -13.38 1.78 -24.20
C GLY A 3 -12.54 0.55 -24.60
N GLU A 4 -11.46 0.28 -23.91
CA GLU A 4 -10.66 -0.94 -24.09
C GLU A 4 -10.87 -1.91 -22.93
N ALA A 5 -10.69 -3.20 -23.18
CA ALA A 5 -10.66 -4.19 -22.11
C ALA A 5 -9.42 -3.98 -21.23
N ASN A 6 -9.56 -4.31 -19.95
CA ASN A 6 -8.44 -4.31 -19.02
C ASN A 6 -7.35 -5.26 -19.50
N ARG A 7 -6.09 -4.86 -19.36
CA ARG A 7 -4.92 -5.67 -19.74
C ARG A 7 -4.04 -5.87 -18.51
N LEU A 8 -3.66 -7.09 -18.26
CA LEU A 8 -2.57 -7.38 -17.34
C LEU A 8 -1.26 -6.99 -18.00
N LEU A 9 -0.61 -5.96 -17.48
CA LEU A 9 0.67 -5.46 -18.00
C LEU A 9 1.85 -6.06 -17.25
N PHE A 10 1.73 -6.14 -15.94
CA PHE A 10 2.76 -6.64 -15.04
C PHE A 10 2.11 -7.35 -13.84
N GLU A 11 2.83 -8.31 -13.28
CA GLU A 11 2.68 -8.67 -11.89
C GLU A 11 3.67 -7.84 -11.04
N VAL A 12 3.36 -7.64 -9.77
CA VAL A 12 4.26 -6.92 -8.85
C VAL A 12 4.64 -7.84 -7.72
N HIS A 13 5.93 -8.17 -7.65
CA HIS A 13 6.47 -9.03 -6.61
C HIS A 13 7.42 -8.24 -5.72
N GLY A 14 7.29 -8.37 -4.41
CA GLY A 14 8.13 -7.59 -3.54
C GLY A 14 8.01 -7.93 -2.06
N MET A 15 8.61 -7.07 -1.26
CA MET A 15 8.66 -7.19 0.18
C MET A 15 8.55 -5.81 0.82
N ASN A 16 7.76 -5.74 1.88
CA ASN A 16 7.76 -4.59 2.79
C ASN A 16 8.21 -5.05 4.17
N VAL A 17 9.26 -4.44 4.68
CA VAL A 17 9.74 -4.67 6.05
C VAL A 17 9.39 -3.46 6.89
N ARG A 18 8.67 -3.68 7.99
CA ARG A 18 8.15 -2.62 8.85
C ARG A 18 8.57 -2.83 10.31
N GLN A 19 9.02 -1.75 10.94
CA GLN A 19 9.21 -1.70 12.38
C GLN A 19 8.17 -0.76 12.98
N CYS A 20 7.39 -1.28 13.93
CA CYS A 20 6.38 -0.52 14.65
C CYS A 20 6.81 -0.27 16.09
N ARG A 21 6.34 0.84 16.65
CA ARG A 21 6.38 1.11 18.10
C ARG A 21 5.01 1.55 18.55
N THR A 22 4.60 1.06 19.72
CA THR A 22 3.32 1.37 20.33
C THR A 22 3.52 2.02 21.70
N LYS A 23 2.53 2.75 22.16
CA LYS A 23 2.43 3.25 23.52
C LYS A 23 0.97 3.43 23.91
N GLN A 24 0.69 3.38 25.21
CA GLN A 24 -0.55 3.90 25.80
C GLN A 24 -0.30 5.35 26.22
N ASP A 25 -1.11 6.24 25.69
CA ASP A 25 -1.10 7.64 26.03
C ASP A 25 -2.31 7.93 26.95
N PRO A 26 -2.16 8.63 28.09
CA PRO A 26 -3.26 8.82 29.03
C PRO A 26 -4.44 9.60 28.49
N VAL A 27 -4.24 10.45 27.49
CA VAL A 27 -5.28 11.26 26.84
C VAL A 27 -5.68 10.65 25.49
N ARG A 28 -4.68 10.34 24.66
CA ARG A 28 -4.86 9.93 23.27
C ARG A 28 -5.10 8.43 23.08
N GLY A 29 -5.02 7.63 24.18
CA GLY A 29 -5.23 6.18 24.15
C GLY A 29 -4.09 5.43 23.46
N PHE A 30 -4.42 4.33 22.80
CA PHE A 30 -3.43 3.56 22.04
C PHE A 30 -2.87 4.38 20.90
N CYS A 31 -1.54 4.43 20.83
CA CYS A 31 -0.82 5.11 19.75
C CYS A 31 0.22 4.19 19.13
N TYR A 32 0.42 4.32 17.83
CA TYR A 32 1.51 3.65 17.13
C TYR A 32 2.24 4.60 16.19
N ARG A 33 3.44 4.22 15.83
CA ARG A 33 4.20 4.80 14.71
C ARG A 33 5.00 3.71 14.02
N SER A 34 5.29 3.90 12.75
CA SER A 34 6.04 2.90 11.99
C SER A 34 7.01 3.53 11.01
N VAL A 35 8.06 2.79 10.73
CA VAL A 35 8.97 3.03 9.62
C VAL A 35 9.07 1.75 8.79
N SER A 36 9.11 1.88 7.49
CA SER A 36 9.24 0.74 6.61
C SER A 36 10.20 0.99 5.45
N ARG A 37 10.62 -0.09 4.84
CA ARG A 37 11.29 -0.11 3.55
C ARG A 37 10.59 -1.13 2.67
N GLU A 38 10.42 -0.74 1.43
CA GLU A 38 9.72 -1.54 0.44
C GLU A 38 10.59 -1.67 -0.80
N VAL A 39 10.60 -2.88 -1.35
CA VAL A 39 11.15 -3.17 -2.66
C VAL A 39 10.11 -3.96 -3.43
N MET A 40 9.79 -3.51 -4.64
CA MET A 40 8.88 -4.21 -5.54
C MET A 40 9.44 -4.22 -6.95
N PHE A 41 9.25 -5.34 -7.62
CA PHE A 41 9.67 -5.55 -9.00
C PHE A 41 8.45 -5.79 -9.87
N TYR A 42 8.40 -5.08 -10.98
CA TYR A 42 7.49 -5.40 -12.05
C TYR A 42 7.99 -6.65 -12.77
N VAL A 43 7.12 -7.63 -12.86
CA VAL A 43 7.41 -8.95 -13.44
C VAL A 43 6.55 -9.12 -14.69
N ASP A 44 7.14 -9.59 -15.75
CA ASP A 44 6.41 -9.96 -16.96
C ASP A 44 5.53 -11.17 -16.69
N PRO A 45 4.21 -11.08 -16.88
CA PRO A 45 3.28 -12.12 -16.49
C PRO A 45 3.37 -13.40 -17.35
N GLN A 46 4.04 -13.34 -18.49
CA GLN A 46 4.19 -14.49 -19.38
C GLN A 46 5.46 -15.29 -19.09
N SER A 47 6.56 -14.57 -18.83
CA SER A 47 7.86 -15.21 -18.60
C SER A 47 8.20 -15.38 -17.12
N GLY A 48 7.54 -14.66 -16.21
CA GLY A 48 7.89 -14.62 -14.79
C GLY A 48 9.21 -13.90 -14.51
N ALA A 49 9.80 -13.23 -15.50
CA ALA A 49 11.06 -12.52 -15.35
C ALA A 49 10.84 -11.06 -14.91
N ILE A 50 11.79 -10.51 -14.15
CA ILE A 50 11.78 -9.08 -13.83
C ILE A 50 11.83 -8.29 -15.13
N ALA A 51 10.80 -7.49 -15.37
CA ALA A 51 10.67 -6.65 -16.54
C ALA A 51 11.66 -5.48 -16.43
N ARG A 52 12.73 -5.51 -17.21
CA ARG A 52 13.69 -4.40 -17.30
C ARG A 52 13.33 -3.39 -18.36
N ARG A 53 12.72 -3.85 -19.41
CA ARG A 53 12.21 -3.05 -20.52
C ARG A 53 10.78 -3.48 -20.85
N TRP A 54 10.00 -2.55 -21.36
CA TRP A 54 8.63 -2.79 -21.72
C TRP A 54 8.30 -2.07 -23.03
N LYS A 55 7.75 -2.81 -23.96
CA LYS A 55 7.22 -2.23 -25.20
C LYS A 55 5.79 -1.77 -24.96
N ASN A 56 5.61 -0.46 -24.95
CA ASN A 56 4.29 0.14 -24.75
C ASN A 56 3.34 -0.29 -25.87
N PRO A 57 2.25 -1.01 -25.57
CA PRO A 57 1.35 -1.54 -26.60
C PRO A 57 0.51 -0.46 -27.30
N TRP A 58 0.48 0.75 -26.77
CA TRP A 58 -0.28 1.87 -27.35
C TRP A 58 0.57 2.83 -28.15
N THR A 59 1.79 3.08 -27.75
CA THR A 59 2.72 3.98 -28.45
C THR A 59 3.71 3.24 -29.32
N GLY A 60 3.95 1.96 -29.06
CA GLY A 60 4.99 1.15 -29.70
C GLY A 60 6.42 1.46 -29.22
N GLU A 61 6.56 2.44 -28.31
CA GLU A 61 7.85 2.83 -27.74
C GLU A 61 8.34 1.76 -26.76
N GLU A 62 9.63 1.50 -26.80
CA GLU A 62 10.29 0.64 -25.82
C GLU A 62 10.93 1.50 -24.73
N VAL A 63 10.49 1.28 -23.49
CA VAL A 63 10.89 2.08 -22.30
C VAL A 63 11.55 1.22 -21.26
N ASP A 64 12.41 1.83 -20.44
CA ASP A 64 12.97 1.18 -19.28
C ASP A 64 11.93 1.15 -18.16
N VAL A 65 11.79 -0.01 -17.50
CA VAL A 65 10.89 -0.18 -16.36
C VAL A 65 11.59 0.29 -15.09
N VAL A 66 11.00 1.27 -14.43
CA VAL A 66 11.53 1.79 -13.17
C VAL A 66 10.96 1.00 -12.01
N GLN A 67 11.81 0.20 -11.39
CA GLN A 67 11.44 -0.62 -10.23
C GLN A 67 11.30 0.23 -8.97
N VAL A 68 10.45 -0.21 -8.04
CA VAL A 68 10.33 0.41 -6.72
C VAL A 68 11.43 -0.13 -5.82
N ALA A 69 12.45 0.66 -5.59
CA ALA A 69 13.59 0.27 -4.76
C ALA A 69 13.68 1.16 -3.52
N ASN A 70 13.64 0.53 -2.33
CA ASN A 70 13.85 1.20 -1.04
C ASN A 70 12.83 2.31 -0.75
N ASP A 71 11.55 2.08 -1.04
CA ASP A 71 10.48 3.03 -0.74
C ASP A 71 10.29 3.18 0.78
N PRO A 72 10.51 4.39 1.34
CA PRO A 72 10.30 4.67 2.75
C PRO A 72 8.84 5.02 3.04
N VAL A 73 7.99 4.03 3.22
CA VAL A 73 6.59 4.27 3.68
C VAL A 73 6.59 4.42 5.19
N ASN A 74 6.58 5.66 5.67
CA ASN A 74 6.76 5.97 7.08
C ASN A 74 5.57 6.72 7.67
N ALA A 75 5.06 6.24 8.81
CA ALA A 75 4.25 7.00 9.75
C ALA A 75 5.15 7.41 10.94
N ARG A 76 5.87 8.51 10.80
CA ARG A 76 6.86 8.98 11.79
C ARG A 76 6.21 9.61 13.00
N ASP A 77 5.08 10.28 12.80
CA ASP A 77 4.29 10.86 13.88
C ASP A 77 3.45 9.79 14.56
N TRP A 78 3.13 10.04 15.83
CA TRP A 78 2.26 9.15 16.56
C TRP A 78 0.84 9.22 16.01
N ILE A 79 0.37 8.08 15.51
CA ILE A 79 -1.02 7.88 15.11
C ILE A 79 -1.74 7.30 16.33
N CYS A 80 -2.72 8.03 16.86
CA CYS A 80 -3.40 7.67 18.10
C CYS A 80 -4.90 7.43 17.88
N ALA A 81 -5.54 6.70 18.78
CA ALA A 81 -6.98 6.44 18.75
C ALA A 81 -7.83 7.71 18.99
N ARG A 82 -7.25 8.70 19.65
CA ARG A 82 -7.91 9.96 20.01
C ARG A 82 -7.04 11.15 19.62
N ASP A 83 -7.66 12.30 19.45
CA ASP A 83 -6.96 13.58 19.26
C ASP A 83 -6.29 14.09 20.56
N ALA A 84 -5.74 15.31 20.53
CA ALA A 84 -5.07 15.91 21.66
C ALA A 84 -6.02 16.21 22.84
N ASP A 85 -7.31 16.39 22.56
CA ASP A 85 -8.35 16.69 23.54
C ASP A 85 -9.04 15.40 24.06
N GLY A 86 -8.58 14.23 23.62
CA GLY A 86 -9.11 12.92 24.04
C GLY A 86 -10.37 12.50 23.30
N LYS A 87 -10.79 13.21 22.26
CA LYS A 87 -11.95 12.84 21.44
C LYS A 87 -11.56 11.72 20.48
N PRO A 88 -12.38 10.66 20.33
CA PRO A 88 -12.14 9.61 19.36
C PRO A 88 -11.97 10.16 17.93
N LEU A 89 -10.95 9.71 17.24
CA LEU A 89 -10.74 10.01 15.83
C LEU A 89 -11.49 8.99 14.99
N ASP A 90 -12.42 9.48 14.20
CA ASP A 90 -13.03 8.69 13.13
C ASP A 90 -12.04 8.64 11.95
N ARG A 91 -11.55 7.46 11.65
CA ARG A 91 -10.62 7.22 10.53
C ARG A 91 -11.30 6.59 9.33
N GLY A 92 -12.61 6.38 9.42
CA GLY A 92 -13.36 5.67 8.39
C GLY A 92 -13.04 4.18 8.32
N ASP A 93 -12.31 3.64 9.32
CA ASP A 93 -12.02 2.22 9.42
C ASP A 93 -13.27 1.51 9.91
N THR A 94 -13.65 0.43 9.24
CA THR A 94 -14.77 -0.41 9.65
C THR A 94 -14.25 -1.71 10.21
N LEU A 95 -14.48 -1.93 11.49
CA LEU A 95 -14.19 -3.21 12.13
C LEU A 95 -15.46 -4.05 12.17
N PHE A 96 -15.39 -5.23 11.58
CA PHE A 96 -16.45 -6.22 11.58
C PHE A 96 -15.97 -7.49 12.30
N VAL A 97 -16.73 -7.94 13.27
CA VAL A 97 -16.47 -9.19 13.98
C VAL A 97 -17.73 -10.05 13.93
N LYS A 98 -17.63 -11.23 13.37
CA LYS A 98 -18.69 -12.22 13.36
C LYS A 98 -18.11 -13.61 13.55
N ASP A 99 -18.64 -14.34 14.52
CA ASP A 99 -18.12 -15.63 14.95
C ASP A 99 -16.64 -15.52 15.31
N ASP A 100 -15.74 -16.21 14.64
CA ASP A 100 -14.29 -16.06 14.82
C ASP A 100 -13.62 -15.25 13.69
N LEU A 101 -14.37 -14.59 12.84
CA LEU A 101 -13.84 -13.74 11.76
C LEU A 101 -13.75 -12.29 12.23
N LEU A 102 -12.56 -11.72 12.16
CA LEU A 102 -12.32 -10.29 12.32
C LEU A 102 -11.91 -9.73 10.96
N LEU A 103 -12.65 -8.74 10.49
CA LEU A 103 -12.33 -7.97 9.29
C LEU A 103 -12.20 -6.49 9.65
N GLU A 104 -11.11 -5.90 9.24
CA GLU A 104 -10.92 -4.45 9.22
C GLU A 104 -10.97 -3.99 7.77
N GLY A 105 -12.01 -3.27 7.44
CA GLY A 105 -12.26 -2.73 6.10
C GLY A 105 -11.88 -1.27 6.03
N GLY A 106 -11.11 -1.01 5.09
CA GLY A 106 -10.86 0.01 4.24
C GLY A 106 -10.86 1.45 4.62
N SER A 107 -9.76 1.93 5.01
CA SER A 107 -9.47 3.32 4.71
C SER A 107 -9.21 3.46 3.20
N ALA A 108 -10.23 3.93 2.48
CA ALA A 108 -10.02 4.41 1.12
C ALA A 108 -9.46 5.84 1.23
N ALA A 109 -8.20 6.03 0.88
CA ALA A 109 -7.54 7.32 1.01
C ALA A 109 -6.94 7.76 -0.32
N ARG A 110 -6.94 9.07 -0.56
CA ARG A 110 -6.08 9.67 -1.56
C ARG A 110 -4.69 9.84 -0.98
N LEU A 111 -3.73 9.19 -1.60
CA LEU A 111 -2.33 9.35 -1.26
C LEU A 111 -1.67 10.26 -2.29
N PHE A 112 -1.09 11.36 -1.81
CA PHE A 112 -0.20 12.21 -2.59
C PHE A 112 1.14 12.24 -1.85
N TYR A 113 2.13 11.64 -2.42
CA TYR A 113 3.46 11.61 -1.82
C TYR A 113 4.53 11.68 -2.90
N LYS A 114 5.70 12.15 -2.49
CA LYS A 114 6.88 12.10 -3.33
C LYS A 114 7.21 10.63 -3.56
N ASN A 115 6.95 10.16 -4.77
CA ASN A 115 7.16 8.77 -5.10
C ASN A 115 8.66 8.52 -5.29
N PRO A 116 9.23 7.52 -4.64
CA PRO A 116 10.63 7.15 -4.78
C PRO A 116 10.92 6.36 -6.06
N LEU A 117 10.28 6.70 -7.16
CA LEU A 117 10.73 6.23 -8.45
C LEU A 117 12.17 6.70 -8.62
N GLY A 118 13.06 5.79 -8.95
CA GLY A 118 14.48 6.11 -9.11
C GLY A 118 14.78 6.96 -10.35
N GLY A 119 16.06 7.31 -10.50
CA GLY A 119 16.55 7.98 -11.69
C GLY A 119 15.93 9.36 -11.94
N GLU A 120 15.53 9.63 -13.16
CA GLU A 120 14.93 10.91 -13.58
C GLU A 120 13.58 11.21 -12.92
N TYR A 121 12.93 10.23 -12.31
CA TYR A 121 11.62 10.35 -11.68
C TYR A 121 11.66 10.50 -10.16
N GLN A 122 12.81 10.70 -9.56
CA GLN A 122 12.97 10.82 -8.10
C GLN A 122 12.14 11.96 -7.48
N ASP A 123 11.78 12.98 -8.25
CA ASP A 123 10.99 14.11 -7.82
C ASP A 123 9.50 14.01 -8.23
N TYR A 124 9.11 12.89 -8.82
CA TYR A 124 7.73 12.65 -9.20
C TYR A 124 6.82 12.61 -7.98
N VAL A 125 5.76 13.40 -8.04
CA VAL A 125 4.68 13.38 -7.04
C VAL A 125 3.47 12.73 -7.69
N GLY A 126 3.20 11.49 -7.32
CA GLY A 126 2.05 10.73 -7.78
C GLY A 126 0.87 10.82 -6.84
N GLY A 127 -0.33 10.76 -7.39
CA GLY A 127 -1.56 10.57 -6.64
C GLY A 127 -2.12 9.17 -6.89
N ALA A 128 -2.58 8.52 -5.84
CA ALA A 128 -3.26 7.25 -5.94
C ALA A 128 -4.50 7.21 -5.05
N TYR A 129 -5.50 6.48 -5.47
CA TYR A 129 -6.54 5.99 -4.60
C TYR A 129 -6.10 4.63 -4.05
N HIS A 130 -6.18 4.46 -2.75
CA HIS A 130 -5.67 3.29 -2.07
C HIS A 130 -6.75 2.73 -1.15
N ALA A 131 -6.94 1.42 -1.18
CA ALA A 131 -7.81 0.70 -0.27
C ALA A 131 -7.05 -0.50 0.31
N MET A 132 -7.24 -0.77 1.58
CA MET A 132 -6.70 -1.95 2.26
C MET A 132 -7.79 -2.64 3.04
N GLU A 133 -7.73 -3.97 3.07
CA GLU A 133 -8.58 -4.82 3.87
C GLU A 133 -7.69 -5.82 4.61
N PHE A 134 -7.96 -5.99 5.88
CA PHE A 134 -7.25 -6.93 6.73
C PHE A 134 -8.21 -7.95 7.31
N GLY A 135 -7.86 -9.21 7.27
CA GLY A 135 -8.67 -10.30 7.80
C GLY A 135 -7.85 -11.28 8.64
N THR A 136 -8.40 -11.73 9.75
CA THR A 136 -7.80 -12.75 10.61
C THR A 136 -8.85 -13.41 11.50
N SER A 137 -8.47 -14.47 12.22
CA SER A 137 -9.26 -15.01 13.32
C SER A 137 -9.35 -14.01 14.49
N ALA A 138 -10.54 -13.82 15.02
CA ALA A 138 -10.72 -12.95 16.17
C ALA A 138 -10.02 -13.50 17.44
N ALA A 139 -9.87 -14.83 17.56
CA ALA A 139 -9.10 -15.46 18.61
C ALA A 139 -7.61 -15.14 18.46
N ALA A 140 -7.04 -15.35 17.27
CA ALA A 140 -5.64 -15.03 16.96
C ALA A 140 -5.32 -13.54 17.19
N ALA A 141 -6.22 -12.65 16.80
CA ALA A 141 -6.07 -11.22 17.06
C ALA A 141 -6.02 -10.87 18.55
N ARG A 142 -6.83 -11.54 19.38
CA ARG A 142 -6.81 -11.32 20.84
C ARG A 142 -5.51 -11.81 21.46
N GLU A 143 -5.00 -12.96 21.04
CA GLU A 143 -3.71 -13.49 21.48
C GLU A 143 -2.56 -12.56 21.09
N ALA A 144 -2.56 -12.04 19.86
CA ALA A 144 -1.55 -11.10 19.38
C ALA A 144 -1.56 -9.74 20.12
N LEU A 145 -2.62 -9.42 20.86
CA LEU A 145 -2.66 -8.24 21.73
C LEU A 145 -1.91 -8.44 23.06
N ASP A 146 -1.51 -9.65 23.40
CA ASP A 146 -0.65 -9.89 24.56
C ASP A 146 0.78 -9.41 24.23
N PRO A 147 1.30 -8.41 24.96
CA PRO A 147 2.61 -7.84 24.65
C PRO A 147 3.79 -8.79 24.88
N ARG A 148 3.55 -9.95 25.49
CA ARG A 148 4.57 -10.95 25.81
C ARG A 148 4.80 -11.94 24.69
N ASP A 149 3.83 -12.11 23.80
CA ASP A 149 3.89 -13.10 22.73
C ASP A 149 3.01 -12.61 21.55
N ALA A 150 3.48 -11.57 20.91
CA ALA A 150 2.74 -10.85 19.89
C ALA A 150 3.07 -11.37 18.47
N GLU A 151 2.76 -12.61 18.19
CA GLU A 151 2.82 -13.15 16.83
C GLU A 151 1.40 -13.38 16.30
N LEU A 152 1.04 -12.70 15.22
CA LEU A 152 -0.20 -12.94 14.51
C LEU A 152 0.09 -13.81 13.30
N GLN A 153 -0.40 -15.05 13.34
CA GLN A 153 -0.37 -15.98 12.21
C GLN A 153 -1.70 -15.93 11.46
N ASP A 154 -1.68 -16.35 10.21
CA ASP A 154 -2.88 -16.49 9.35
C ASP A 154 -3.66 -15.17 9.15
N ALA A 155 -2.95 -14.06 9.10
CA ALA A 155 -3.51 -12.79 8.70
C ALA A 155 -3.44 -12.61 7.18
N VAL A 156 -4.52 -12.14 6.60
CA VAL A 156 -4.61 -11.81 5.18
C VAL A 156 -4.74 -10.30 5.03
N LEU A 157 -3.89 -9.73 4.19
CA LEU A 157 -3.99 -8.35 3.76
C LEU A 157 -4.33 -8.31 2.28
N SER A 158 -5.47 -7.71 1.95
CA SER A 158 -5.82 -7.34 0.58
C SER A 158 -5.53 -5.85 0.38
N TRP A 159 -5.00 -5.53 -0.78
CA TRP A 159 -4.58 -4.18 -1.08
C TRP A 159 -4.87 -3.83 -2.53
N GLY A 160 -5.53 -2.71 -2.75
CA GLY A 160 -5.83 -2.17 -4.07
C GLY A 160 -5.30 -0.75 -4.22
N ARG A 161 -4.81 -0.44 -5.40
CA ARG A 161 -4.34 0.89 -5.74
C ARG A 161 -4.77 1.27 -7.14
N ILE A 162 -5.34 2.47 -7.28
CA ILE A 162 -5.73 3.04 -8.57
C ILE A 162 -4.96 4.34 -8.75
N SER A 163 -4.22 4.46 -9.82
CA SER A 163 -3.42 5.64 -10.14
C SER A 163 -3.50 5.99 -11.63
N ARG A 164 -3.06 7.19 -11.97
CA ARG A 164 -2.72 7.51 -13.35
C ARG A 164 -1.52 6.68 -13.81
N TRP A 165 -1.25 6.71 -15.11
CA TRP A 165 -0.07 6.12 -15.69
C TRP A 165 1.20 6.57 -14.95
N LEU A 166 2.09 5.64 -14.70
CA LEU A 166 3.40 5.98 -14.15
C LEU A 166 4.23 6.72 -15.19
N PRO A 167 5.04 7.71 -14.81
CA PRO A 167 5.72 8.60 -15.76
C PRO A 167 6.65 7.85 -16.72
N TRP A 168 7.31 6.79 -16.24
CA TRP A 168 8.19 5.96 -17.07
C TRP A 168 7.44 5.17 -18.16
N MET A 169 6.12 5.00 -18.04
CA MET A 169 5.31 4.32 -19.06
C MET A 169 5.14 5.13 -20.35
N LYS A 170 5.52 6.40 -20.33
CA LYS A 170 5.49 7.31 -21.49
C LYS A 170 4.14 7.32 -22.23
N MET A 171 3.05 7.37 -21.46
CA MET A 171 1.69 7.35 -22.02
C MET A 171 1.24 8.71 -22.60
N GLY A 172 2.01 9.79 -22.37
CA GLY A 172 1.63 11.15 -22.76
C GLY A 172 0.33 11.58 -22.10
N ASP A 173 -0.54 12.21 -22.86
CA ASP A 173 -1.86 12.68 -22.42
C ASP A 173 -2.96 11.61 -22.60
N ARG A 174 -2.60 10.36 -22.84
CA ARG A 174 -3.57 9.28 -23.02
C ARG A 174 -4.36 9.03 -21.72
N ASP A 175 -5.67 9.06 -21.83
CA ASP A 175 -6.56 8.70 -20.75
C ASP A 175 -6.40 7.22 -20.36
N GLY A 176 -6.50 6.96 -19.05
CA GLY A 176 -6.43 5.62 -18.50
C GLY A 176 -5.95 5.61 -17.07
N LEU A 177 -6.06 4.44 -16.46
CA LEU A 177 -5.66 4.20 -15.07
C LEU A 177 -4.86 2.89 -14.99
N VAL A 178 -4.00 2.83 -14.01
CA VAL A 178 -3.33 1.61 -13.53
C VAL A 178 -4.06 1.16 -12.26
N VAL A 179 -4.40 -0.11 -12.22
CA VAL A 179 -5.06 -0.77 -11.07
C VAL A 179 -4.18 -1.90 -10.59
#